data_a9557c19a366800692b3684f0d67b246
#
_entry.id   a9557c19a366800692b3684f0d67b246
#
_cell.length_a   1.000
_cell.length_b   1.000
_cell.length_c   1.000
_cell.angle_alpha   90.00
_cell.angle_beta   90.00
_cell.angle_gamma   90.00
#
_symmetry.space_group_name_H-M   'P 1'
#
loop_
_entity.id
_entity.type
_entity.pdbx_description
1 polymer ?
#
loop_
_entity_poly.entity_id
_entity_poly.type
_entity_poly.pdbx_seq_one_letter_code
_entity_poly.pdbx_strand_id
1 'polypeptide(L)'
;MGNPIKKLAGQTAIYGLSSILGRFLNYLLTPYWINEGGGGFSTDQFGVITEMYAYVAFLVVFLTYGMETTYFRYASKDDYESKNVYSTILPTVIFSSVGFIIISLLFSQGIANWLLYPDHSEYVIWFAIIVGFDAVSSIPLAYLRKENRAKKFAVVNLGNVLVNIGLNLFFIGYCKTNFEAGNSNWLIDLVYNP
;
A
#
# COMPACT_ATOMS: atom_id res chain seq x y z
N MET A 1 4.96 30.31 -26.23
CA MET A 1 5.81 29.37 -25.45
C MET A 1 5.43 29.47 -23.97
N GLY A 2 4.89 28.41 -23.39
CA GLY A 2 4.53 28.41 -21.95
C GLY A 2 5.78 28.48 -21.09
N ASN A 3 5.73 29.29 -20.03
CA ASN A 3 6.84 29.45 -19.10
C ASN A 3 7.20 28.07 -18.47
N PRO A 4 8.42 27.52 -18.68
CA PRO A 4 8.83 26.20 -18.21
C PRO A 4 8.76 26.07 -16.68
N ILE A 5 8.99 27.17 -15.97
CA ILE A 5 8.88 27.23 -14.50
C ILE A 5 7.43 27.00 -14.06
N LYS A 6 6.45 27.62 -14.75
CA LYS A 6 5.03 27.44 -14.42
C LYS A 6 4.56 26.01 -14.67
N LYS A 7 5.06 25.34 -15.73
CA LYS A 7 4.79 23.94 -16.03
C LYS A 7 5.38 23.03 -14.94
N LEU A 8 6.64 23.26 -14.56
CA LEU A 8 7.32 22.49 -13.52
C LEU A 8 6.62 22.67 -12.17
N ALA A 9 6.31 23.90 -11.77
CA ALA A 9 5.58 24.18 -10.53
C ALA A 9 4.21 23.48 -10.49
N GLY A 10 3.46 23.51 -11.61
CA GLY A 10 2.18 22.83 -11.71
C GLY A 10 2.30 21.30 -11.58
N GLN A 11 3.30 20.69 -12.18
CA GLN A 11 3.55 19.25 -12.04
C GLN A 11 3.95 18.88 -10.61
N THR A 12 4.87 19.62 -10.01
CA THR A 12 5.30 19.41 -8.61
C THR A 12 4.13 19.56 -7.64
N ALA A 13 3.25 20.55 -7.86
CA ALA A 13 2.05 20.73 -7.06
C ALA A 13 1.09 19.52 -7.19
N ILE A 14 0.88 18.97 -8.39
CA ILE A 14 0.03 17.78 -8.57
C ILE A 14 0.62 16.56 -7.86
N TYR A 15 1.93 16.30 -7.98
CA TYR A 15 2.58 15.19 -7.29
C TYR A 15 2.54 15.36 -5.75
N GLY A 16 2.91 16.54 -5.27
CA GLY A 16 2.91 16.82 -3.83
C GLY A 16 1.51 16.77 -3.23
N LEU A 17 0.55 17.45 -3.86
CA LEU A 17 -0.83 17.50 -3.37
C LEU A 17 -1.49 16.11 -3.35
N SER A 18 -1.33 15.31 -4.41
CA SER A 18 -1.89 13.95 -4.44
C SER A 18 -1.30 13.05 -3.34
N SER A 19 -0.01 13.18 -3.04
CA SER A 19 0.65 12.39 -1.99
C SER A 19 0.26 12.86 -0.58
N ILE A 20 0.18 14.18 -0.36
CA ILE A 20 -0.24 14.75 0.94
C ILE A 20 -1.71 14.44 1.20
N LEU A 21 -2.57 14.63 0.19
CA LEU A 21 -4.00 14.37 0.31
C LEU A 21 -4.27 12.89 0.63
N GLY A 22 -3.53 11.97 -0.01
CA GLY A 22 -3.62 10.55 0.27
C GLY A 22 -3.30 10.21 1.74
N ARG A 23 -2.21 10.76 2.27
CA ARG A 23 -1.83 10.56 3.68
C ARG A 23 -2.84 11.18 4.63
N PHE A 24 -3.32 12.37 4.33
CA PHE A 24 -4.32 13.07 5.15
C PHE A 24 -5.64 12.30 5.21
N LEU A 25 -6.12 11.81 4.08
CA LEU A 25 -7.34 11.02 4.02
C LEU A 25 -7.23 9.70 4.79
N ASN A 26 -6.09 9.01 4.69
CA ASN A 26 -5.85 7.82 5.50
C ASN A 26 -5.74 8.15 7.00
N TYR A 27 -5.17 9.29 7.37
CA TYR A 27 -5.13 9.74 8.77
C TYR A 27 -6.53 9.98 9.34
N LEU A 28 -7.46 10.47 8.52
CA LEU A 28 -8.87 10.64 8.94
C LEU A 28 -9.60 9.33 9.26
N LEU A 29 -9.09 8.17 8.80
CA LEU A 29 -9.64 6.87 9.19
C LEU A 29 -9.31 6.50 10.63
N THR A 30 -8.21 7.00 11.20
CA THR A 30 -7.79 6.68 12.57
C THR A 30 -8.85 6.98 13.63
N PRO A 31 -9.41 8.23 13.72
CA PRO A 31 -10.48 8.49 14.66
C PRO A 31 -11.76 7.69 14.37
N TYR A 32 -12.00 7.34 13.10
CA TYR A 32 -13.14 6.47 12.74
C TYR A 32 -12.97 5.05 13.29
N TRP A 33 -11.75 4.50 13.25
CA TRP A 33 -11.48 3.16 13.78
C TRP A 33 -11.62 3.05 15.29
N ILE A 34 -11.24 4.09 16.03
CA ILE A 34 -11.23 4.10 17.50
C ILE A 34 -12.61 4.47 18.07
N ASN A 35 -13.45 5.17 17.31
CA ASN A 35 -14.76 5.64 17.78
C ASN A 35 -15.77 4.48 17.84
N GLU A 36 -16.55 4.40 18.91
CA GLU A 36 -17.61 3.40 19.11
C GLU A 36 -18.72 3.47 18.04
N GLY A 37 -18.96 4.63 17.43
CA GLY A 37 -19.88 4.80 16.30
C GLY A 37 -19.29 4.39 14.93
N GLY A 38 -18.03 3.96 14.88
CA GLY A 38 -17.33 3.51 13.70
C GLY A 38 -16.75 2.11 13.87
N GLY A 39 -15.41 2.00 13.86
CA GLY A 39 -14.73 0.71 14.00
C GLY A 39 -14.78 0.10 15.40
N GLY A 40 -14.84 0.93 16.45
CA GLY A 40 -14.88 0.48 17.85
C GLY A 40 -13.71 -0.41 18.26
N PHE A 41 -12.55 -0.27 17.61
CA PHE A 41 -11.36 -1.05 17.97
C PHE A 41 -10.82 -0.62 19.33
N SER A 42 -10.52 -1.59 20.18
CA SER A 42 -9.80 -1.33 21.43
C SER A 42 -8.39 -0.79 21.15
N THR A 43 -7.79 -0.13 22.15
CA THR A 43 -6.41 0.38 22.04
C THR A 43 -5.42 -0.72 21.68
N ASP A 44 -5.62 -1.94 22.23
CA ASP A 44 -4.76 -3.08 21.97
C ASP A 44 -4.89 -3.56 20.52
N GLN A 45 -6.11 -3.69 20.00
CA GLN A 45 -6.35 -4.06 18.61
C GLN A 45 -5.78 -3.02 17.64
N PHE A 46 -5.93 -1.75 17.95
CA PHE A 46 -5.33 -0.68 17.16
C PHE A 46 -3.79 -0.69 17.24
N GLY A 47 -3.25 -1.09 18.37
CA GLY A 47 -1.82 -1.33 18.57
C GLY A 47 -1.27 -2.39 17.60
N VAL A 48 -1.94 -3.53 17.50
CA VAL A 48 -1.58 -4.63 16.56
C VAL A 48 -1.58 -4.13 15.11
N ILE A 49 -2.63 -3.42 14.70
CA ILE A 49 -2.73 -2.85 13.34
C ILE A 49 -1.54 -1.92 13.07
N THR A 50 -1.23 -1.02 14.00
CA THR A 50 -0.15 -0.03 13.85
C THR A 50 1.21 -0.71 13.78
N GLU A 51 1.45 -1.72 14.61
CA GLU A 51 2.68 -2.51 14.61
C GLU A 51 2.88 -3.22 13.27
N MET A 52 1.85 -3.90 12.78
CA MET A 52 1.91 -4.59 11.49
C MET A 52 2.19 -3.63 10.32
N TYR A 53 1.57 -2.45 10.29
CA TYR A 53 1.87 -1.43 9.28
C TYR A 53 3.29 -0.87 9.39
N ALA A 54 3.87 -0.81 10.58
CA ALA A 54 5.28 -0.43 10.76
C ALA A 54 6.21 -1.48 10.12
N TYR A 55 5.93 -2.78 10.29
CA TYR A 55 6.67 -3.84 9.61
C TYR A 55 6.52 -3.75 8.09
N VAL A 56 5.30 -3.51 7.57
CA VAL A 56 5.08 -3.31 6.13
C VAL A 56 5.94 -2.17 5.61
N ALA A 57 5.93 -1.02 6.27
CA ALA A 57 6.70 0.14 5.82
C ALA A 57 8.22 -0.15 5.75
N PHE A 58 8.75 -0.88 6.74
CA PHE A 58 10.15 -1.28 6.75
C PHE A 58 10.45 -2.31 5.64
N LEU A 59 9.62 -3.33 5.52
CA LEU A 59 9.84 -4.42 4.56
C LEU A 59 9.71 -3.96 3.10
N VAL A 60 8.80 -3.02 2.79
CA VAL A 60 8.70 -2.43 1.45
C VAL A 60 10.01 -1.74 1.05
N VAL A 61 10.59 -0.95 1.97
CA VAL A 61 11.90 -0.30 1.71
C VAL A 61 12.99 -1.33 1.49
N PHE A 62 13.02 -2.38 2.30
CA PHE A 62 13.99 -3.46 2.18
C PHE A 62 13.81 -4.23 0.86
N LEU A 63 12.57 -4.55 0.49
CA LEU A 63 12.25 -5.33 -0.71
C LEU A 63 12.44 -4.56 -2.01
N THR A 64 12.27 -3.24 -2.00
CA THR A 64 12.58 -2.37 -3.14
C THR A 64 14.07 -2.11 -3.32
N TYR A 65 14.88 -2.31 -2.29
CA TYR A 65 16.36 -2.19 -2.23
C TYR A 65 16.94 -1.07 -3.11
N GLY A 66 16.28 0.09 -3.11
CA GLY A 66 16.72 1.26 -3.86
C GLY A 66 16.52 1.20 -5.38
N MET A 67 15.76 0.23 -5.91
CA MET A 67 15.49 0.11 -7.34
C MET A 67 14.75 1.31 -7.92
N GLU A 68 13.94 2.00 -7.13
CA GLU A 68 13.33 3.26 -7.55
C GLU A 68 14.39 4.33 -7.83
N THR A 69 15.35 4.49 -6.92
CA THR A 69 16.48 5.43 -7.09
C THR A 69 17.37 5.01 -8.27
N THR A 70 17.62 3.72 -8.41
CA THR A 70 18.35 3.14 -9.52
C THR A 70 17.68 3.45 -10.85
N TYR A 71 16.34 3.29 -10.90
CA TYR A 71 15.54 3.63 -12.07
C TYR A 71 15.73 5.11 -12.46
N PHE A 72 15.53 6.05 -11.52
CA PHE A 72 15.72 7.48 -11.81
C PHE A 72 17.13 7.81 -12.28
N ARG A 73 18.15 7.20 -11.68
CA ARG A 73 19.54 7.44 -12.05
C ARG A 73 19.86 7.01 -13.48
N TYR A 74 19.44 5.79 -13.86
CA TYR A 74 19.75 5.27 -15.20
C TYR A 74 18.82 5.81 -16.27
N ALA A 75 17.54 5.97 -15.99
CA ALA A 75 16.58 6.55 -16.92
C ALA A 75 16.80 8.05 -17.20
N SER A 76 17.69 8.72 -16.45
CA SER A 76 18.06 10.13 -16.67
C SER A 76 19.38 10.31 -17.42
N LYS A 77 20.06 9.22 -17.78
CA LYS A 77 21.27 9.26 -18.62
C LYS A 77 20.88 9.19 -20.10
N ASP A 78 21.58 9.94 -20.94
CA ASP A 78 21.33 9.98 -22.38
C ASP A 78 21.60 8.65 -23.08
N ASP A 79 22.46 7.79 -22.49
CA ASP A 79 22.83 6.48 -23.04
C ASP A 79 21.72 5.43 -22.92
N TYR A 80 20.68 5.66 -22.13
CA TYR A 80 19.64 4.65 -21.84
C TYR A 80 18.25 5.19 -22.06
N GLU A 81 17.45 4.47 -22.83
CA GLU A 81 16.01 4.77 -22.91
C GLU A 81 15.30 4.39 -21.61
N SER A 82 14.50 5.30 -21.07
CA SER A 82 13.71 5.13 -19.86
C SER A 82 12.88 3.83 -19.87
N LYS A 83 12.34 3.45 -21.05
CA LYS A 83 11.56 2.23 -21.24
C LYS A 83 12.40 0.97 -21.08
N ASN A 84 13.63 0.95 -21.56
CA ASN A 84 14.52 -0.21 -21.46
C ASN A 84 14.97 -0.41 -20.01
N VAL A 85 15.27 0.67 -19.29
CA VAL A 85 15.59 0.61 -17.86
C VAL A 85 14.39 0.08 -17.06
N TYR A 86 13.18 0.56 -17.37
CA TYR A 86 11.95 0.09 -16.74
C TYR A 86 11.71 -1.42 -16.96
N SER A 87 11.87 -1.88 -18.22
CA SER A 87 11.66 -3.30 -18.57
C SER A 87 12.70 -4.25 -17.94
N THR A 88 13.83 -3.74 -17.48
CA THR A 88 14.83 -4.53 -16.77
C THR A 88 14.59 -4.53 -15.25
N ILE A 89 14.24 -3.39 -14.67
CA ILE A 89 14.07 -3.24 -13.22
C ILE A 89 12.77 -3.89 -12.74
N LEU A 90 11.66 -3.72 -13.45
CA LEU A 90 10.37 -4.23 -13.03
C LEU A 90 10.35 -5.76 -12.83
N PRO A 91 10.83 -6.60 -13.77
CA PRO A 91 10.90 -8.04 -13.57
C PRO A 91 11.77 -8.44 -12.38
N THR A 92 12.85 -7.71 -12.13
CA THR A 92 13.75 -7.98 -11.00
C THR A 92 13.02 -7.78 -9.67
N VAL A 93 12.26 -6.68 -9.53
CA VAL A 93 11.46 -6.43 -8.32
C VAL A 93 10.30 -7.42 -8.21
N ILE A 94 9.66 -7.79 -9.31
CA ILE A 94 8.62 -8.85 -9.30
C ILE A 94 9.20 -10.17 -8.80
N PHE A 95 10.35 -10.59 -9.33
CA PHE A 95 10.97 -11.86 -8.94
C PHE A 95 11.35 -11.88 -7.45
N SER A 96 11.96 -10.80 -6.93
CA SER A 96 12.29 -10.68 -5.51
C SER A 96 11.04 -10.64 -4.63
N SER A 97 9.98 -9.95 -5.06
CA SER A 97 8.71 -9.88 -4.33
C SER A 97 7.99 -11.24 -4.28
N VAL A 98 7.96 -11.95 -5.39
CA VAL A 98 7.40 -13.31 -5.44
C VAL A 98 8.20 -14.26 -4.54
N GLY A 99 9.53 -14.21 -4.59
CA GLY A 99 10.40 -14.98 -3.72
C GLY A 99 10.14 -14.68 -2.23
N PHE A 100 10.00 -13.41 -1.88
CA PHE A 100 9.65 -12.99 -0.52
C PHE A 100 8.29 -13.53 -0.07
N ILE A 101 7.26 -13.44 -0.92
CA ILE A 101 5.92 -13.97 -0.61
C ILE A 101 6.00 -15.49 -0.38
N ILE A 102 6.66 -16.25 -1.27
CA ILE A 102 6.80 -17.70 -1.14
C ILE A 102 7.51 -18.06 0.17
N ILE A 103 8.62 -17.41 0.50
CA ILE A 103 9.35 -17.65 1.74
C ILE A 103 8.46 -17.34 2.95
N SER A 104 7.75 -16.22 2.94
CA SER A 104 6.84 -15.84 4.02
C SER A 104 5.69 -16.83 4.20
N LEU A 105 5.15 -17.40 3.11
CA LEU A 105 4.12 -18.43 3.14
C LEU A 105 4.64 -19.73 3.76
N LEU A 106 5.84 -20.17 3.36
CA LEU A 106 6.44 -21.41 3.86
C LEU A 106 6.78 -21.35 5.35
N PHE A 107 7.18 -20.17 5.83
CA PHE A 107 7.58 -19.94 7.21
C PHE A 107 6.56 -19.14 8.03
N SER A 108 5.32 -19.00 7.55
CA SER A 108 4.28 -18.15 8.15
C SER A 108 4.06 -18.43 9.64
N GLN A 109 3.95 -19.70 10.05
CA GLN A 109 3.78 -20.08 11.44
C GLN A 109 5.01 -19.75 12.28
N GLY A 110 6.22 -19.96 11.76
CA GLY A 110 7.46 -19.63 12.47
C GLY A 110 7.61 -18.13 12.69
N ILE A 111 7.26 -17.32 11.67
CA ILE A 111 7.27 -15.86 11.75
C ILE A 111 6.20 -15.37 12.72
N ALA A 112 4.98 -15.92 12.66
CA ALA A 112 3.89 -15.59 13.59
C ALA A 112 4.29 -15.86 15.06
N ASN A 113 4.89 -17.00 15.33
CA ASN A 113 5.40 -17.33 16.67
C ASN A 113 6.48 -16.34 17.15
N TRP A 114 7.37 -15.93 16.24
CA TRP A 114 8.42 -14.96 16.55
C TRP A 114 7.87 -13.55 16.81
N LEU A 115 6.80 -13.18 16.10
CA LEU A 115 6.09 -11.90 16.28
C LEU A 115 5.14 -11.92 17.51
N LEU A 116 5.06 -13.02 18.25
CA LEU A 116 4.16 -13.23 19.40
C LEU A 116 2.67 -13.28 19.03
N TYR A 117 2.35 -13.69 17.81
CA TYR A 117 0.99 -13.94 17.31
C TYR A 117 0.82 -15.40 16.86
N PRO A 118 1.03 -16.42 17.74
CA PRO A 118 1.09 -17.83 17.36
C PRO A 118 -0.22 -18.35 16.74
N ASP A 119 -1.35 -17.77 17.12
CA ASP A 119 -2.68 -18.18 16.67
C ASP A 119 -3.13 -17.44 15.38
N HIS A 120 -2.28 -16.53 14.85
CA HIS A 120 -2.61 -15.63 13.74
C HIS A 120 -1.56 -15.65 12.63
N SER A 121 -1.23 -16.84 12.11
CA SER A 121 -0.31 -16.99 10.98
C SER A 121 -0.83 -16.34 9.68
N GLU A 122 -2.16 -16.18 9.57
CA GLU A 122 -2.82 -15.48 8.48
C GLU A 122 -2.39 -14.01 8.36
N TYR A 123 -2.04 -13.34 9.46
CA TYR A 123 -1.51 -11.97 9.43
C TYR A 123 -0.22 -11.91 8.62
N VAL A 124 0.70 -12.83 8.85
CA VAL A 124 1.97 -12.89 8.11
C VAL A 124 1.72 -13.08 6.61
N ILE A 125 0.77 -13.94 6.25
CA ILE A 125 0.40 -14.23 4.86
C ILE A 125 -0.14 -12.97 4.17
N TRP A 126 -1.15 -12.33 4.76
CA TRP A 126 -1.75 -11.13 4.20
C TRP A 126 -0.75 -9.98 4.08
N PHE A 127 0.06 -9.74 5.12
CA PHE A 127 1.05 -8.68 5.08
C PHE A 127 2.20 -8.96 4.12
N ALA A 128 2.62 -10.21 3.93
CA ALA A 128 3.60 -10.56 2.91
C ALA A 128 3.09 -10.26 1.49
N ILE A 129 1.81 -10.54 1.23
CA ILE A 129 1.16 -10.21 -0.04
C ILE A 129 1.11 -8.68 -0.24
N ILE A 130 0.69 -7.91 0.77
CA ILE A 130 0.64 -6.45 0.73
C ILE A 130 2.03 -5.87 0.42
N VAL A 131 3.06 -6.28 1.18
CA VAL A 131 4.44 -5.83 0.99
C VAL A 131 4.94 -6.11 -0.43
N GLY A 132 4.67 -7.32 -0.94
CA GLY A 132 5.08 -7.71 -2.29
C GLY A 132 4.43 -6.85 -3.37
N PHE A 133 3.12 -6.60 -3.28
CA PHE A 133 2.42 -5.73 -4.23
C PHE A 133 2.84 -4.28 -4.12
N ASP A 134 3.07 -3.75 -2.92
CA ASP A 134 3.54 -2.39 -2.72
C ASP A 134 4.93 -2.19 -3.31
N ALA A 135 5.85 -3.14 -3.09
CA ALA A 135 7.17 -3.10 -3.68
C ALA A 135 7.13 -3.08 -5.22
N VAL A 136 6.33 -3.95 -5.83
CA VAL A 136 6.15 -3.99 -7.29
C VAL A 136 5.53 -2.69 -7.80
N SER A 137 4.54 -2.13 -7.10
CA SER A 137 3.82 -0.91 -7.49
C SER A 137 4.71 0.34 -7.47
N SER A 138 5.81 0.34 -6.71
CA SER A 138 6.74 1.47 -6.62
C SER A 138 7.38 1.81 -7.97
N ILE A 139 7.71 0.81 -8.79
CA ILE A 139 8.41 0.99 -10.07
C ILE A 139 7.51 1.61 -11.16
N PRO A 140 6.26 1.14 -11.41
CA PRO A 140 5.33 1.83 -12.30
C PRO A 140 5.04 3.29 -11.88
N LEU A 141 4.93 3.56 -10.59
CA LEU A 141 4.74 4.91 -10.08
C LEU A 141 5.98 5.79 -10.31
N ALA A 142 7.19 5.23 -10.15
CA ALA A 142 8.43 5.91 -10.49
C ALA A 142 8.50 6.22 -12.00
N TYR A 143 8.10 5.28 -12.84
CA TYR A 143 8.01 5.48 -14.30
C TYR A 143 7.08 6.64 -14.66
N LEU A 144 5.89 6.71 -14.08
CA LEU A 144 4.94 7.81 -14.33
C LEU A 144 5.52 9.18 -13.92
N ARG A 145 6.30 9.22 -12.83
CA ARG A 145 6.99 10.44 -12.37
C ARG A 145 8.09 10.86 -13.35
N LYS A 146 8.92 9.92 -13.81
CA LYS A 146 9.99 10.18 -14.76
C LYS A 146 9.46 10.69 -16.11
N GLU A 147 8.39 10.09 -16.61
CA GLU A 147 7.73 10.47 -17.86
C GLU A 147 6.88 11.75 -17.76
N ASN A 148 6.95 12.46 -16.63
CA ASN A 148 6.16 13.69 -16.38
C ASN A 148 4.64 13.51 -16.58
N ARG A 149 4.12 12.30 -16.31
CA ARG A 149 2.70 11.97 -16.43
C ARG A 149 1.95 12.25 -15.13
N ALA A 150 2.07 13.48 -14.62
CA ALA A 150 1.54 13.88 -13.31
C ALA A 150 0.05 13.56 -13.12
N LYS A 151 -0.78 13.78 -14.14
CA LYS A 151 -2.22 13.47 -14.06
C LYS A 151 -2.49 11.98 -13.88
N LYS A 152 -1.78 11.10 -14.60
CA LYS A 152 -1.94 9.64 -14.46
C LYS A 152 -1.45 9.17 -13.08
N PHE A 153 -0.34 9.69 -12.61
CA PHE A 153 0.15 9.42 -11.26
C PHE A 153 -0.89 9.81 -10.19
N ALA A 154 -1.43 11.03 -10.27
CA ALA A 154 -2.44 11.50 -9.33
C ALA A 154 -3.71 10.63 -9.36
N VAL A 155 -4.22 10.25 -10.55
CA VAL A 155 -5.40 9.38 -10.68
C VAL A 155 -5.16 8.02 -10.05
N VAL A 156 -4.01 7.37 -10.29
CA VAL A 156 -3.69 6.07 -9.70
C VAL A 156 -3.55 6.19 -8.19
N ASN A 157 -2.80 7.18 -7.70
CA ASN A 157 -2.56 7.35 -6.27
C ASN A 157 -3.83 7.70 -5.50
N LEU A 158 -4.63 8.66 -5.97
CA LEU A 158 -5.90 9.03 -5.35
C LEU A 158 -6.95 7.93 -5.51
N GLY A 159 -6.97 7.23 -6.65
CA GLY A 159 -7.83 6.07 -6.86
C GLY A 159 -7.56 4.97 -5.83
N ASN A 160 -6.29 4.64 -5.59
CA ASN A 160 -5.91 3.69 -4.56
C ASN A 160 -6.40 4.13 -3.16
N VAL A 161 -6.21 5.39 -2.81
CA VAL A 161 -6.68 5.95 -1.53
C VAL A 161 -8.21 5.86 -1.40
N LEU A 162 -8.95 6.23 -2.46
CA LEU A 162 -10.41 6.17 -2.46
C LEU A 162 -10.93 4.74 -2.32
N VAL A 163 -10.32 3.77 -3.02
CA VAL A 163 -10.65 2.35 -2.88
C VAL A 163 -10.36 1.87 -1.46
N ASN A 164 -9.21 2.23 -0.90
CA ASN A 164 -8.86 1.88 0.48
C ASN A 164 -9.89 2.42 1.48
N ILE A 165 -10.25 3.71 1.39
CA ILE A 165 -11.26 4.32 2.25
C ILE A 165 -12.62 3.65 2.05
N GLY A 166 -13.03 3.43 0.81
CA GLY A 166 -14.29 2.77 0.48
C GLY A 166 -14.40 1.36 1.08
N LEU A 167 -13.32 0.57 0.96
CA LEU A 167 -13.26 -0.78 1.55
C LEU A 167 -13.27 -0.72 3.08
N ASN A 168 -12.55 0.22 3.70
CA ASN A 168 -12.60 0.40 5.15
C ASN A 168 -14.01 0.75 5.65
N LEU A 169 -14.69 1.70 5.00
CA LEU A 169 -16.06 2.06 5.35
C LEU A 169 -17.04 0.91 5.11
N PHE A 170 -16.82 0.13 4.06
CA PHE A 170 -17.66 -1.03 3.77
C PHE A 170 -17.44 -2.15 4.80
N PHE A 171 -16.21 -2.61 5.00
CA PHE A 171 -15.94 -3.74 5.90
C PHE A 171 -16.13 -3.37 7.37
N ILE A 172 -15.58 -2.26 7.81
CA ILE A 172 -15.62 -1.86 9.22
C ILE A 172 -16.94 -1.15 9.54
N GLY A 173 -17.42 -0.27 8.66
CA GLY A 173 -18.66 0.45 8.89
C GLY A 173 -19.90 -0.41 8.66
N TYR A 174 -20.06 -0.94 7.46
CA TYR A 174 -21.28 -1.67 7.11
C TYR A 174 -21.27 -3.12 7.60
N CYS A 175 -20.25 -3.91 7.29
CA CYS A 175 -20.25 -5.34 7.61
C CYS A 175 -20.14 -5.58 9.12
N LYS A 176 -19.24 -4.90 9.83
CA LYS A 176 -19.08 -5.07 11.27
C LYS A 176 -20.33 -4.66 12.04
N THR A 177 -20.90 -3.49 11.75
CA THR A 177 -22.10 -2.99 12.42
C THR A 177 -23.30 -3.92 12.21
N ASN A 178 -23.47 -4.48 11.01
CA ASN A 178 -24.54 -5.45 10.76
C ASN A 178 -24.28 -6.79 11.46
N PHE A 179 -23.04 -7.25 11.54
CA PHE A 179 -22.69 -8.45 12.28
C PHE A 179 -23.00 -8.31 13.78
N GLU A 180 -22.61 -7.18 14.38
CA GLU A 180 -22.91 -6.88 15.80
C GLU A 180 -24.42 -6.70 16.06
N ALA A 181 -25.18 -6.25 15.06
CA ALA A 181 -26.65 -6.15 15.12
C ALA A 181 -27.36 -7.50 14.91
N GLY A 182 -26.62 -8.61 14.67
CA GLY A 182 -27.18 -9.93 14.41
C GLY A 182 -27.80 -10.12 13.03
N ASN A 183 -27.56 -9.19 12.09
CA ASN A 183 -27.99 -9.31 10.71
C ASN A 183 -26.98 -10.15 9.93
N SER A 184 -27.29 -11.43 9.66
CA SER A 184 -26.45 -12.26 8.81
C SER A 184 -26.76 -12.06 7.33
N ASN A 185 -25.70 -11.95 6.53
CA ASN A 185 -25.76 -12.03 5.07
C ASN A 185 -24.52 -12.81 4.62
N TRP A 186 -24.58 -13.52 3.51
CA TRP A 186 -23.50 -14.35 3.02
C TRP A 186 -22.12 -13.65 2.99
N LEU A 187 -22.09 -12.34 2.72
CA LEU A 187 -20.87 -11.52 2.75
C LEU A 187 -20.38 -11.26 4.18
N ILE A 188 -21.28 -11.01 5.10
CA ILE A 188 -20.98 -10.75 6.51
C ILE A 188 -20.46 -12.03 7.14
N ASP A 189 -21.14 -13.15 6.89
CA ASP A 189 -20.74 -14.47 7.40
C ASP A 189 -19.36 -14.89 6.85
N LEU A 190 -19.07 -14.60 5.58
CA LEU A 190 -17.75 -14.88 4.97
C LEU A 190 -16.60 -14.10 5.62
N VAL A 191 -16.85 -12.88 6.10
CA VAL A 191 -15.81 -11.98 6.62
C VAL A 191 -15.64 -12.09 8.14
N TYR A 192 -16.74 -12.27 8.87
CA TYR A 192 -16.74 -12.20 10.33
C TYR A 192 -17.04 -13.54 11.03
N ASN A 193 -17.49 -14.55 10.28
CA ASN A 193 -17.78 -15.89 10.81
C ASN A 193 -17.26 -16.96 9.82
N PRO A 194 -15.91 -17.01 9.59
CA PRO A 194 -15.29 -17.94 8.64
C PRO A 194 -15.34 -19.40 9.10
#